data_9271ae3322a04fbabfdac55a0b3ab084
#
_entry.id   9271ae3322a04fbabfdac55a0b3ab084
#
_cell.length_a   1.000
_cell.length_b   1.000
_cell.length_c   1.000
_cell.angle_alpha   90.00
_cell.angle_beta   90.00
_cell.angle_gamma   90.00
#
_symmetry.space_group_name_H-M   'P 1'
#
loop_
_entity.id
_entity.type
_entity.pdbx_description
1 polymer ?
#
loop_
_entity_poly.entity_id
_entity_poly.type
_entity_poly.pdbx_seq_one_letter_code
_entity_poly.pdbx_strand_id
1 'polypeptide(L)'
;MNLSERLYRLFSIRWVQHLSFWFVFLLLISTRFYDMETERIEREILFESLQLAIIVVLIYFNLRVLIPRLWNKGKYQKYILAIFSSEFIIIALLSITFFYLPEHHLKLRLSNSPSKVVAMLFFKTNVFIFSTSLFHFVKEWIKLKDENLKFTEKAQEHLEAEISILKAQVNPHFLFNTLNNIYSMSLYDSKKTPEMILKLSQLISYMLYECKDEEVSLEKEIQFIKNYIDLESVRVEDIAHINLTISGNDPGYKIPPLLFIPLIENAFKHGISTEQTSSEIDIKLKILNNRIDLEICNPIDDSIEEHDNKDIGGLGIENVRKRLQLLFPHHHSFNVSRKNKLYKTELSLTLA
;
A
#
# COMPACT_ATOMS: atom_id res chain seq x y z
N MET A 1 -10.21 -11.27 -20.44
CA MET A 1 -10.53 -9.85 -20.68
C MET A 1 -11.88 -9.78 -21.37
N ASN A 2 -12.92 -9.37 -20.65
CA ASN A 2 -14.31 -9.31 -21.13
C ASN A 2 -14.46 -8.26 -22.25
N LEU A 3 -15.46 -8.45 -23.13
CA LEU A 3 -15.75 -7.51 -24.23
C LEU A 3 -15.93 -6.08 -23.73
N SER A 4 -16.53 -5.90 -22.54
CA SER A 4 -16.69 -4.61 -21.88
C SER A 4 -15.36 -3.92 -21.54
N GLU A 5 -14.33 -4.67 -21.11
CA GLU A 5 -12.99 -4.12 -20.84
C GLU A 5 -12.24 -3.70 -22.10
N ARG A 6 -12.43 -4.45 -23.21
CA ARG A 6 -11.85 -4.10 -24.51
C ARG A 6 -12.48 -2.82 -25.08
N LEU A 7 -13.80 -2.73 -25.00
CA LEU A 7 -14.54 -1.53 -25.41
C LEU A 7 -14.15 -0.32 -24.54
N TYR A 8 -14.05 -0.49 -23.24
CA TYR A 8 -13.61 0.57 -22.33
C TYR A 8 -12.22 1.09 -22.68
N ARG A 9 -11.24 0.20 -22.92
CA ARG A 9 -9.88 0.59 -23.35
C ARG A 9 -9.88 1.31 -24.70
N LEU A 10 -10.66 0.85 -25.67
CA LEU A 10 -10.78 1.50 -26.98
C LEU A 10 -11.37 2.91 -26.84
N PHE A 11 -12.46 3.07 -26.08
CA PHE A 11 -13.08 4.37 -25.84
C PHE A 11 -12.31 5.26 -24.85
N SER A 12 -11.32 4.75 -24.12
CA SER A 12 -10.43 5.56 -23.30
C SER A 12 -9.39 6.35 -24.11
N ILE A 13 -9.12 5.95 -25.36
CA ILE A 13 -8.15 6.59 -26.24
C ILE A 13 -8.74 7.91 -26.78
N ARG A 14 -8.08 9.02 -26.53
CA ARG A 14 -8.58 10.38 -26.86
C ARG A 14 -8.98 10.55 -28.33
N TRP A 15 -8.17 10.09 -29.27
CA TRP A 15 -8.46 10.25 -30.69
C TRP A 15 -9.65 9.37 -31.15
N VAL A 16 -9.86 8.20 -30.55
CA VAL A 16 -11.03 7.34 -30.82
C VAL A 16 -12.33 8.05 -30.38
N GLN A 17 -12.30 8.70 -29.22
CA GLN A 17 -13.43 9.50 -28.72
C GLN A 17 -13.78 10.64 -29.68
N HIS A 18 -12.76 11.37 -30.16
CA HIS A 18 -12.95 12.45 -31.10
C HIS A 18 -13.49 11.93 -32.45
N LEU A 19 -12.91 10.85 -32.98
CA LEU A 19 -13.38 10.25 -34.23
C LEU A 19 -14.81 9.73 -34.10
N SER A 20 -15.16 9.03 -33.03
CA SER A 20 -16.53 8.51 -32.82
C SER A 20 -17.54 9.66 -32.70
N PHE A 21 -17.19 10.72 -31.98
CA PHE A 21 -18.05 11.90 -31.86
C PHE A 21 -18.30 12.57 -33.23
N TRP A 22 -17.24 12.81 -33.99
CA TRP A 22 -17.33 13.43 -35.30
C TRP A 22 -18.02 12.53 -36.32
N PHE A 23 -17.83 11.20 -36.25
CA PHE A 23 -18.51 10.24 -37.12
C PHE A 23 -20.01 10.24 -36.89
N VAL A 24 -20.47 10.16 -35.64
CA VAL A 24 -21.91 10.24 -35.29
C VAL A 24 -22.49 11.59 -35.74
N PHE A 25 -21.74 12.67 -35.57
CA PHE A 25 -22.14 14.00 -36.00
C PHE A 25 -22.31 14.10 -37.51
N LEU A 26 -21.34 13.60 -38.29
CA LEU A 26 -21.42 13.56 -39.77
C LEU A 26 -22.59 12.72 -40.24
N LEU A 27 -22.86 11.60 -39.56
CA LEU A 27 -23.99 10.74 -39.89
C LEU A 27 -25.34 11.44 -39.64
N LEU A 28 -25.45 12.18 -38.58
CA LEU A 28 -26.65 13.00 -38.27
C LEU A 28 -26.86 14.13 -39.30
N ILE A 29 -25.78 14.75 -39.76
CA ILE A 29 -25.84 15.78 -40.81
C ILE A 29 -26.19 15.17 -42.15
N SER A 30 -25.66 14.00 -42.50
CA SER A 30 -25.87 13.36 -43.81
C SER A 30 -27.37 13.05 -44.07
N THR A 31 -28.13 12.74 -43.02
CA THR A 31 -29.58 12.50 -43.14
C THR A 31 -30.36 13.72 -43.64
N ARG A 32 -29.82 14.94 -43.43
CA ARG A 32 -30.42 16.20 -43.85
C ARG A 32 -30.29 16.47 -45.36
N PHE A 33 -29.30 15.85 -45.99
CA PHE A 33 -28.97 16.06 -47.41
C PHE A 33 -29.60 15.05 -48.35
N TYR A 34 -30.37 14.08 -47.82
CA TYR A 34 -30.88 12.94 -48.58
C TYR A 34 -31.82 13.36 -49.74
N ASP A 35 -32.56 14.48 -49.63
CA ASP A 35 -33.53 14.97 -50.58
C ASP A 35 -33.08 16.27 -51.34
N MET A 36 -31.78 16.61 -51.31
CA MET A 36 -31.29 17.85 -51.89
C MET A 36 -30.63 17.64 -53.27
N GLU A 37 -30.80 18.65 -54.15
CA GLU A 37 -30.05 18.74 -55.43
C GLU A 37 -28.54 18.93 -55.20
N THR A 38 -27.71 18.36 -56.05
CA THR A 38 -26.24 18.27 -55.89
C THR A 38 -25.56 19.65 -55.72
N GLU A 39 -25.92 20.66 -56.46
CA GLU A 39 -25.35 22.03 -56.33
C GLU A 39 -25.71 22.73 -55.03
N ARG A 40 -26.83 22.37 -54.41
CA ARG A 40 -27.23 22.89 -53.12
C ARG A 40 -26.51 22.19 -52.00
N ILE A 41 -26.19 20.90 -52.16
CA ILE A 41 -25.46 20.10 -51.16
C ILE A 41 -24.09 20.70 -50.86
N GLU A 42 -23.30 21.04 -51.88
CA GLU A 42 -21.96 21.59 -51.68
C GLU A 42 -21.96 22.90 -50.86
N ARG A 43 -22.88 23.80 -51.17
CA ARG A 43 -23.01 25.06 -50.45
C ARG A 43 -23.49 24.92 -48.98
N GLU A 44 -24.42 24.03 -48.77
CA GLU A 44 -24.91 23.72 -47.41
C GLU A 44 -23.85 23.03 -46.58
N ILE A 45 -23.06 22.09 -47.16
CA ILE A 45 -21.92 21.47 -46.46
C ILE A 45 -20.87 22.50 -46.08
N LEU A 46 -20.54 23.41 -46.95
CA LEU A 46 -19.57 24.49 -46.66
C LEU A 46 -20.07 25.38 -45.48
N PHE A 47 -21.35 25.73 -45.50
CA PHE A 47 -21.95 26.56 -44.48
C PHE A 47 -22.02 25.88 -43.11
N GLU A 48 -22.49 24.61 -43.05
CA GLU A 48 -22.55 23.83 -41.83
C GLU A 48 -21.14 23.52 -41.30
N SER A 49 -20.17 23.28 -42.17
CA SER A 49 -18.78 23.04 -41.75
C SER A 49 -18.15 24.29 -41.15
N LEU A 50 -18.43 25.50 -41.70
CA LEU A 50 -17.97 26.77 -41.12
C LEU A 50 -18.59 27.01 -39.74
N GLN A 51 -19.91 26.80 -39.60
CA GLN A 51 -20.57 26.93 -38.31
C GLN A 51 -20.02 25.94 -37.28
N LEU A 52 -19.78 24.71 -37.72
CA LEU A 52 -19.19 23.68 -36.88
C LEU A 52 -17.79 24.08 -36.40
N ALA A 53 -16.94 24.59 -37.29
CA ALA A 53 -15.60 25.04 -36.92
C ALA A 53 -15.65 26.09 -35.80
N ILE A 54 -16.61 27.04 -35.87
CA ILE A 54 -16.81 28.04 -34.83
C ILE A 54 -17.27 27.40 -33.51
N ILE A 55 -18.20 26.47 -33.54
CA ILE A 55 -18.69 25.75 -32.34
C ILE A 55 -17.56 24.92 -31.71
N VAL A 56 -16.73 24.30 -32.52
CA VAL A 56 -15.56 23.53 -32.05
C VAL A 56 -14.61 24.38 -31.21
N VAL A 57 -14.34 25.62 -31.65
CA VAL A 57 -13.50 26.55 -30.88
C VAL A 57 -14.08 26.78 -29.49
N LEU A 58 -15.40 26.99 -29.38
CA LEU A 58 -16.09 27.19 -28.10
C LEU A 58 -16.00 25.93 -27.22
N ILE A 59 -16.22 24.74 -27.77
CA ILE A 59 -16.11 23.49 -27.06
C ILE A 59 -14.70 23.30 -26.48
N TYR A 60 -13.67 23.48 -27.30
CA TYR A 60 -12.28 23.33 -26.82
C TYR A 60 -11.88 24.42 -25.83
N PHE A 61 -12.38 25.64 -26.01
CA PHE A 61 -12.19 26.71 -25.03
C PHE A 61 -12.82 26.34 -23.68
N ASN A 62 -14.04 25.81 -23.68
CA ASN A 62 -14.70 25.34 -22.48
C ASN A 62 -13.91 24.18 -21.80
N LEU A 63 -13.58 23.14 -22.56
CA LEU A 63 -12.93 21.93 -22.02
C LEU A 63 -11.49 22.16 -21.57
N ARG A 64 -10.71 23.01 -22.27
CA ARG A 64 -9.27 23.22 -21.97
C ARG A 64 -8.98 24.44 -21.11
N VAL A 65 -9.88 25.42 -21.09
CA VAL A 65 -9.63 26.70 -20.40
C VAL A 65 -10.63 26.91 -19.27
N LEU A 66 -11.93 26.93 -19.56
CA LEU A 66 -12.93 27.29 -18.56
C LEU A 66 -13.07 26.24 -17.47
N ILE A 67 -13.23 24.97 -17.83
CA ILE A 67 -13.36 23.89 -16.84
C ILE A 67 -12.10 23.78 -15.96
N PRO A 68 -10.88 23.65 -16.47
CA PRO A 68 -9.70 23.49 -15.60
C PRO A 68 -9.36 24.72 -14.76
N ARG A 69 -9.59 25.94 -15.29
CA ARG A 69 -9.19 27.16 -14.61
C ARG A 69 -10.24 27.73 -13.66
N LEU A 70 -11.52 27.45 -13.91
CA LEU A 70 -12.62 28.02 -13.14
C LEU A 70 -13.42 26.96 -12.40
N TRP A 71 -13.95 25.94 -13.10
CA TRP A 71 -14.79 24.91 -12.51
C TRP A 71 -14.00 24.05 -11.50
N ASN A 72 -12.88 23.48 -11.89
CA ASN A 72 -12.04 22.62 -11.03
C ASN A 72 -11.41 23.38 -9.84
N LYS A 73 -11.41 24.72 -9.88
CA LYS A 73 -10.97 25.59 -8.78
C LYS A 73 -12.13 26.10 -7.91
N GLY A 74 -13.35 25.58 -8.08
CA GLY A 74 -14.52 25.97 -7.31
C GLY A 74 -15.07 27.37 -7.64
N LYS A 75 -14.60 28.02 -8.72
CA LYS A 75 -15.03 29.37 -9.12
C LYS A 75 -16.25 29.32 -10.03
N TYR A 76 -17.32 28.67 -9.58
CA TYR A 76 -18.50 28.34 -10.39
C TYR A 76 -19.20 29.58 -10.98
N GLN A 77 -19.36 30.66 -10.22
CA GLN A 77 -19.98 31.90 -10.71
C GLN A 77 -19.21 32.51 -11.87
N LYS A 78 -17.86 32.53 -11.79
CA LYS A 78 -17.00 33.01 -12.88
C LYS A 78 -17.05 32.10 -14.09
N TYR A 79 -17.18 30.77 -13.87
CA TYR A 79 -17.36 29.82 -14.96
C TYR A 79 -18.68 30.07 -15.72
N ILE A 80 -19.81 30.20 -15.00
CA ILE A 80 -21.11 30.47 -15.58
C ILE A 80 -21.10 31.77 -16.40
N LEU A 81 -20.56 32.83 -15.83
CA LEU A 81 -20.44 34.14 -16.54
C LEU A 81 -19.57 33.98 -17.81
N ALA A 82 -18.43 33.33 -17.72
CA ALA A 82 -17.50 33.15 -18.83
C ALA A 82 -18.08 32.29 -19.96
N ILE A 83 -18.81 31.22 -19.65
CA ILE A 83 -19.43 30.37 -20.66
C ILE A 83 -20.55 31.10 -21.40
N PHE A 84 -21.43 31.80 -20.69
CA PHE A 84 -22.48 32.60 -21.31
C PHE A 84 -21.93 33.76 -22.15
N SER A 85 -20.88 34.45 -21.69
CA SER A 85 -20.24 35.51 -22.46
C SER A 85 -19.60 34.97 -23.74
N SER A 86 -18.91 33.85 -23.66
CA SER A 86 -18.29 33.23 -24.85
C SER A 86 -19.34 32.69 -25.81
N GLU A 87 -20.44 32.13 -25.29
CA GLU A 87 -21.57 31.69 -26.11
C GLU A 87 -22.23 32.85 -26.84
N PHE A 88 -22.47 33.96 -26.15
CA PHE A 88 -23.02 35.16 -26.79
C PHE A 88 -22.16 35.66 -27.96
N ILE A 89 -20.83 35.69 -27.81
CA ILE A 89 -19.89 36.05 -28.87
C ILE A 89 -20.01 35.11 -30.05
N ILE A 90 -20.05 33.79 -29.78
CA ILE A 90 -20.14 32.75 -30.82
C ILE A 90 -21.48 32.82 -31.58
N ILE A 91 -22.59 33.06 -30.87
CA ILE A 91 -23.92 33.21 -31.51
C ILE A 91 -23.95 34.47 -32.37
N ALA A 92 -23.33 35.56 -31.94
CA ALA A 92 -23.22 36.78 -32.78
C ALA A 92 -22.44 36.48 -34.07
N LEU A 93 -21.29 35.80 -33.99
CA LEU A 93 -20.51 35.40 -35.15
C LEU A 93 -21.30 34.46 -36.08
N LEU A 94 -21.98 33.43 -35.52
CA LEU A 94 -22.82 32.50 -36.28
C LEU A 94 -24.00 33.23 -36.96
N SER A 95 -24.58 34.25 -36.29
CA SER A 95 -25.65 35.08 -36.87
C SER A 95 -25.14 35.90 -38.06
N ILE A 96 -23.92 36.43 -37.99
CA ILE A 96 -23.28 37.13 -39.09
C ILE A 96 -23.14 36.22 -40.32
N THR A 97 -22.60 35.00 -40.10
CA THR A 97 -22.47 34.02 -41.23
C THR A 97 -23.82 33.66 -41.83
N PHE A 98 -24.86 33.56 -40.98
CA PHE A 98 -26.22 33.27 -41.47
C PHE A 98 -26.84 34.40 -42.28
N PHE A 99 -26.66 35.66 -41.92
CA PHE A 99 -27.32 36.77 -42.58
C PHE A 99 -26.54 37.35 -43.76
N TYR A 100 -25.20 37.23 -43.76
CA TYR A 100 -24.34 37.85 -44.77
C TYR A 100 -23.87 36.91 -45.88
N LEU A 101 -23.91 35.59 -45.70
CA LEU A 101 -23.65 34.66 -46.80
C LEU A 101 -24.86 34.64 -47.74
N PRO A 102 -24.67 34.98 -49.06
CA PRO A 102 -25.80 35.08 -49.99
C PRO A 102 -26.41 33.69 -50.25
N GLU A 103 -27.75 33.69 -50.43
CA GLU A 103 -28.57 32.55 -50.89
C GLU A 103 -28.75 31.37 -49.96
N HIS A 104 -28.89 31.58 -48.68
CA HIS A 104 -29.25 30.49 -47.79
C HIS A 104 -30.77 30.19 -47.84
N HIS A 105 -31.15 29.00 -48.36
CA HIS A 105 -32.55 28.58 -48.49
C HIS A 105 -33.29 28.41 -47.16
N LEU A 106 -32.55 28.30 -46.05
CA LEU A 106 -33.11 28.32 -44.71
C LEU A 106 -33.78 29.69 -44.40
N LYS A 107 -33.33 30.77 -45.00
CA LYS A 107 -34.01 32.11 -44.89
C LYS A 107 -35.44 32.03 -45.35
N LEU A 108 -35.75 31.29 -46.39
CA LEU A 108 -37.10 31.14 -46.95
C LEU A 108 -38.01 30.26 -46.10
N ARG A 109 -37.48 29.23 -45.46
CA ARG A 109 -38.26 28.32 -44.59
C ARG A 109 -38.54 28.87 -43.17
N LEU A 110 -37.67 29.68 -42.59
CA LEU A 110 -37.81 30.19 -41.25
C LEU A 110 -38.47 31.56 -41.14
N SER A 111 -39.25 31.98 -42.18
CA SER A 111 -39.99 33.24 -42.13
C SER A 111 -39.18 34.36 -41.48
N ASN A 112 -38.38 35.08 -42.20
CA ASN A 112 -37.68 36.35 -41.95
C ASN A 112 -37.53 36.90 -40.50
N SER A 113 -37.68 36.08 -39.46
CA SER A 113 -37.57 36.48 -38.07
C SER A 113 -36.16 36.18 -37.54
N PRO A 114 -35.33 37.22 -37.33
CA PRO A 114 -33.98 37.05 -36.74
C PRO A 114 -34.00 36.33 -35.40
N SER A 115 -35.05 36.48 -34.60
CA SER A 115 -35.17 35.84 -33.30
C SER A 115 -35.23 34.31 -33.37
N LYS A 116 -35.89 33.74 -34.40
CA LYS A 116 -35.96 32.30 -34.57
C LYS A 116 -34.59 31.71 -34.95
N VAL A 117 -33.81 32.41 -35.78
CA VAL A 117 -32.45 32.02 -36.13
C VAL A 117 -31.53 32.03 -34.91
N VAL A 118 -31.57 33.08 -34.13
CA VAL A 118 -30.78 33.20 -32.89
C VAL A 118 -31.16 32.08 -31.91
N ALA A 119 -32.45 31.82 -31.72
CA ALA A 119 -32.93 30.73 -30.85
C ALA A 119 -32.47 29.34 -31.32
N MET A 120 -32.47 29.07 -32.64
CA MET A 120 -31.98 27.83 -33.20
C MET A 120 -30.46 27.67 -32.98
N LEU A 121 -29.66 28.74 -33.23
CA LEU A 121 -28.23 28.73 -33.01
C LEU A 121 -27.89 28.54 -31.52
N PHE A 122 -28.62 29.22 -30.65
CA PHE A 122 -28.51 29.06 -29.19
C PHE A 122 -28.78 27.60 -28.76
N PHE A 123 -29.84 27.00 -29.24
CA PHE A 123 -30.16 25.61 -28.94
C PHE A 123 -29.06 24.67 -29.46
N LYS A 124 -28.61 24.88 -30.72
CA LYS A 124 -27.56 24.05 -31.34
C LYS A 124 -26.24 24.12 -30.52
N THR A 125 -25.78 25.31 -30.15
CA THR A 125 -24.55 25.48 -29.36
C THR A 125 -24.65 24.85 -27.98
N ASN A 126 -25.79 25.04 -27.28
CA ASN A 126 -26.02 24.46 -25.96
C ASN A 126 -26.04 22.93 -25.96
N VAL A 127 -26.63 22.29 -26.94
CA VAL A 127 -26.62 20.83 -27.08
C VAL A 127 -25.20 20.31 -27.17
N PHE A 128 -24.32 20.96 -27.94
CA PHE A 128 -22.92 20.56 -28.06
C PHE A 128 -22.11 20.81 -26.79
N ILE A 129 -22.25 21.99 -26.17
CA ILE A 129 -21.56 22.33 -24.91
C ILE A 129 -21.98 21.35 -23.81
N PHE A 130 -23.30 21.12 -23.68
CA PHE A 130 -23.82 20.23 -22.64
C PHE A 130 -23.33 18.78 -22.85
N SER A 131 -23.47 18.24 -24.06
CA SER A 131 -23.06 16.86 -24.37
C SER A 131 -21.57 16.64 -24.12
N THR A 132 -20.72 17.57 -24.59
CA THR A 132 -19.26 17.45 -24.42
C THR A 132 -18.83 17.65 -22.97
N SER A 133 -19.46 18.56 -22.25
CA SER A 133 -19.20 18.79 -20.82
C SER A 133 -19.67 17.60 -19.98
N LEU A 134 -20.86 17.06 -20.23
CA LEU A 134 -21.37 15.87 -19.55
C LEU A 134 -20.41 14.69 -19.75
N PHE A 135 -19.98 14.44 -20.98
CA PHE A 135 -19.04 13.38 -21.28
C PHE A 135 -17.70 13.57 -20.54
N HIS A 136 -17.19 14.81 -20.47
CA HIS A 136 -15.98 15.14 -19.73
C HIS A 136 -16.15 14.84 -18.23
N PHE A 137 -17.25 15.29 -17.62
CA PHE A 137 -17.50 15.05 -16.19
C PHE A 137 -17.71 13.58 -15.84
N VAL A 138 -18.43 12.83 -16.68
CA VAL A 138 -18.60 11.37 -16.48
C VAL A 138 -17.25 10.67 -16.51
N LYS A 139 -16.39 11.02 -17.46
CA LYS A 139 -15.04 10.47 -17.57
C LYS A 139 -14.18 10.79 -16.34
N GLU A 140 -14.21 12.05 -15.87
CA GLU A 140 -13.49 12.48 -14.68
C GLU A 140 -14.01 11.77 -13.42
N TRP A 141 -15.31 11.62 -13.29
CA TRP A 141 -15.95 10.89 -12.19
C TRP A 141 -15.54 9.40 -12.16
N ILE A 142 -15.53 8.73 -13.32
CA ILE A 142 -15.07 7.33 -13.42
C ILE A 142 -13.61 7.21 -12.99
N LYS A 143 -12.76 8.15 -13.46
CA LYS A 143 -11.34 8.17 -13.09
C LYS A 143 -11.13 8.34 -11.59
N LEU A 144 -11.82 9.31 -10.98
CA LEU A 144 -11.76 9.53 -9.52
C LEU A 144 -12.24 8.33 -8.73
N LYS A 145 -13.30 7.67 -9.19
CA LYS A 145 -13.79 6.44 -8.58
C LYS A 145 -12.75 5.32 -8.61
N ASP A 146 -12.07 5.13 -9.74
CA ASP A 146 -11.02 4.12 -9.90
C ASP A 146 -9.78 4.43 -9.02
N GLU A 147 -9.39 5.70 -8.91
CA GLU A 147 -8.32 6.14 -8.02
C GLU A 147 -8.67 5.89 -6.53
N ASN A 148 -9.90 6.19 -6.13
CA ASN A 148 -10.37 5.92 -4.76
C ASN A 148 -10.42 4.43 -4.44
N LEU A 149 -10.86 3.57 -5.38
CA LEU A 149 -10.82 2.12 -5.19
C LEU A 149 -9.40 1.62 -4.97
N LYS A 150 -8.45 2.04 -5.81
CA LYS A 150 -7.03 1.67 -5.65
C LYS A 150 -6.42 2.16 -4.34
N PHE A 151 -6.85 3.33 -3.87
CA PHE A 151 -6.41 3.84 -2.57
C PHE A 151 -6.93 2.98 -1.41
N THR A 152 -8.21 2.59 -1.46
CA THR A 152 -8.80 1.72 -0.42
C THR A 152 -8.21 0.32 -0.42
N GLU A 153 -7.95 -0.27 -1.60
CA GLU A 153 -7.26 -1.57 -1.72
C GLU A 153 -5.87 -1.53 -1.09
N LYS A 154 -5.06 -0.50 -1.40
CA LYS A 154 -3.73 -0.35 -0.81
C LYS A 154 -3.77 -0.14 0.71
N ALA A 155 -4.75 0.63 1.21
CA ALA A 155 -4.92 0.82 2.65
C ALA A 155 -5.29 -0.49 3.36
N GLN A 156 -6.12 -1.32 2.72
CA GLN A 156 -6.47 -2.64 3.24
C GLN A 156 -5.26 -3.59 3.23
N GLU A 157 -4.49 -3.66 2.14
CA GLU A 157 -3.26 -4.46 2.07
C GLU A 157 -2.26 -4.07 3.16
N HIS A 158 -2.11 -2.76 3.42
CA HIS A 158 -1.23 -2.27 4.49
C HIS A 158 -1.71 -2.72 5.87
N LEU A 159 -3.02 -2.61 6.14
CA LEU A 159 -3.61 -3.07 7.40
C LEU A 159 -3.48 -4.59 7.60
N GLU A 160 -3.68 -5.38 6.55
CA GLU A 160 -3.49 -6.83 6.59
C GLU A 160 -2.02 -7.21 6.87
N ALA A 161 -1.07 -6.47 6.28
CA ALA A 161 0.35 -6.64 6.56
C ALA A 161 0.69 -6.29 8.02
N GLU A 162 0.16 -5.18 8.56
CA GLU A 162 0.33 -4.82 9.97
C GLU A 162 -0.25 -5.88 10.91
N ILE A 163 -1.45 -6.37 10.64
CA ILE A 163 -2.07 -7.46 11.42
C ILE A 163 -1.22 -8.74 11.34
N SER A 164 -0.65 -9.04 10.17
CA SER A 164 0.23 -10.21 10.00
C SER A 164 1.51 -10.08 10.82
N ILE A 165 2.12 -8.90 10.84
CA ILE A 165 3.30 -8.60 11.66
C ILE A 165 2.95 -8.75 13.17
N LEU A 166 1.83 -8.18 13.60
CA LEU A 166 1.35 -8.31 14.99
C LEU A 166 1.10 -9.77 15.38
N LYS A 167 0.51 -10.56 14.51
CA LYS A 167 0.30 -12.01 14.75
C LYS A 167 1.62 -12.78 14.80
N ALA A 168 2.62 -12.40 14.00
CA ALA A 168 3.93 -13.05 13.98
C ALA A 168 4.77 -12.73 15.24
N GLN A 169 4.51 -11.62 15.93
CA GLN A 169 5.18 -11.26 17.19
C GLN A 169 4.80 -12.20 18.35
N VAL A 170 3.63 -12.83 18.27
CA VAL A 170 3.21 -13.86 19.22
C VAL A 170 3.45 -15.22 18.54
N ASN A 171 4.51 -15.93 18.92
CA ASN A 171 4.76 -17.29 18.43
C ASN A 171 3.66 -18.26 18.95
N PRO A 172 2.64 -18.62 18.13
CA PRO A 172 1.52 -19.43 18.64
C PRO A 172 1.97 -20.80 19.12
N HIS A 173 2.99 -21.36 18.46
CA HIS A 173 3.53 -22.66 18.82
C HIS A 173 4.20 -22.63 20.20
N PHE A 174 4.96 -21.57 20.53
CA PHE A 174 5.51 -21.36 21.86
C PHE A 174 4.40 -21.29 22.92
N LEU A 175 3.36 -20.49 22.68
CA LEU A 175 2.26 -20.34 23.63
C LEU A 175 1.52 -21.67 23.88
N PHE A 176 1.17 -22.40 22.83
CA PHE A 176 0.50 -23.70 22.96
C PHE A 176 1.37 -24.71 23.71
N ASN A 177 2.65 -24.79 23.42
CA ASN A 177 3.57 -25.68 24.10
C ASN A 177 3.74 -25.29 25.57
N THR A 178 3.90 -24.02 25.88
CA THR A 178 4.02 -23.52 27.25
C THR A 178 2.76 -23.79 28.06
N LEU A 179 1.57 -23.55 27.50
CA LEU A 179 0.30 -23.88 28.15
C LEU A 179 0.15 -25.37 28.43
N ASN A 180 0.50 -26.22 27.47
CA ASN A 180 0.48 -27.67 27.64
C ASN A 180 1.45 -28.13 28.73
N ASN A 181 2.64 -27.53 28.83
CA ASN A 181 3.63 -27.82 29.87
C ASN A 181 3.13 -27.38 31.25
N ILE A 182 2.56 -26.18 31.36
CA ILE A 182 1.94 -25.68 32.59
C ILE A 182 0.78 -26.58 33.03
N TYR A 183 -0.05 -27.04 32.07
CA TYR A 183 -1.12 -27.99 32.35
C TYR A 183 -0.56 -29.33 32.89
N SER A 184 0.44 -29.91 32.22
CA SER A 184 1.09 -31.15 32.69
C SER A 184 1.70 -30.95 34.08
N MET A 185 2.43 -29.83 34.31
CA MET A 185 2.99 -29.52 35.65
C MET A 185 1.90 -29.41 36.72
N SER A 186 0.75 -28.85 36.39
CA SER A 186 -0.36 -28.72 37.36
C SER A 186 -0.86 -30.04 37.92
N LEU A 187 -0.63 -31.15 37.20
CA LEU A 187 -0.99 -32.50 37.61
C LEU A 187 0.03 -33.12 38.59
N TYR A 188 1.31 -32.69 38.52
CA TYR A 188 2.40 -33.25 39.30
C TYR A 188 2.98 -32.32 40.37
N ASP A 189 3.13 -31.02 40.07
CA ASP A 189 3.65 -30.00 40.97
C ASP A 189 2.79 -28.75 40.97
N SER A 190 1.67 -28.81 41.68
CA SER A 190 0.72 -27.68 41.78
C SER A 190 1.29 -26.44 42.43
N LYS A 191 2.41 -26.53 43.16
CA LYS A 191 3.01 -25.37 43.87
C LYS A 191 3.76 -24.43 42.89
N LYS A 192 4.41 -24.96 41.88
CA LYS A 192 5.12 -24.15 40.86
C LYS A 192 4.17 -23.58 39.79
N THR A 193 3.02 -24.21 39.55
CA THR A 193 2.06 -23.81 38.52
C THR A 193 1.65 -22.33 38.55
N PRO A 194 1.28 -21.71 39.68
CA PRO A 194 0.90 -20.29 39.73
C PRO A 194 2.04 -19.36 39.27
N GLU A 195 3.29 -19.67 39.66
CA GLU A 195 4.45 -18.90 39.25
C GLU A 195 4.65 -18.94 37.73
N MET A 196 4.50 -20.12 37.13
CA MET A 196 4.64 -20.28 35.64
C MET A 196 3.54 -19.55 34.87
N ILE A 197 2.30 -19.57 35.37
CA ILE A 197 1.19 -18.78 34.81
C ILE A 197 1.51 -17.30 34.87
N LEU A 198 2.04 -16.81 35.99
CA LEU A 198 2.43 -15.39 36.14
C LEU A 198 3.54 -15.02 35.17
N LYS A 199 4.59 -15.83 35.01
CA LYS A 199 5.68 -15.62 34.02
C LYS A 199 5.15 -15.60 32.61
N LEU A 200 4.26 -16.51 32.22
CA LEU A 200 3.61 -16.52 30.92
C LEU A 200 2.79 -15.26 30.68
N SER A 201 2.01 -14.83 31.68
CA SER A 201 1.24 -13.58 31.61
C SER A 201 2.13 -12.35 31.40
N GLN A 202 3.27 -12.29 32.10
CA GLN A 202 4.27 -11.22 31.94
C GLN A 202 4.88 -11.20 30.54
N LEU A 203 5.21 -12.38 29.98
CA LEU A 203 5.71 -12.49 28.59
C LEU A 203 4.68 -11.99 27.59
N ILE A 204 3.43 -12.41 27.71
CA ILE A 204 2.36 -11.99 26.82
C ILE A 204 2.14 -10.46 26.95
N SER A 205 2.14 -9.92 28.18
CA SER A 205 2.02 -8.48 28.42
C SER A 205 3.15 -7.70 27.74
N TYR A 206 4.39 -8.15 27.90
CA TYR A 206 5.54 -7.52 27.24
C TYR A 206 5.39 -7.50 25.73
N MET A 207 5.05 -8.64 25.09
CA MET A 207 4.87 -8.75 23.66
C MET A 207 3.73 -7.88 23.13
N LEU A 208 2.63 -7.73 23.88
CA LEU A 208 1.45 -6.99 23.42
C LEU A 208 1.55 -5.47 23.64
N TYR A 209 2.25 -5.03 24.68
CA TYR A 209 2.24 -3.64 25.10
C TYR A 209 3.59 -2.94 24.93
N GLU A 210 4.69 -3.59 25.34
CA GLU A 210 6.02 -2.96 25.35
C GLU A 210 6.69 -3.02 23.95
N CYS A 211 6.47 -4.09 23.19
CA CYS A 211 7.05 -4.24 21.83
C CYS A 211 6.46 -3.29 20.79
N LYS A 212 5.53 -2.40 21.16
CA LYS A 212 5.01 -1.37 20.25
C LYS A 212 5.95 -0.17 20.13
N ASP A 213 6.77 0.05 21.14
CA ASP A 213 7.75 1.13 21.13
C ASP A 213 8.98 0.74 20.32
N GLU A 214 9.65 1.72 19.72
CA GLU A 214 10.89 1.48 18.96
C GLU A 214 12.01 0.95 19.84
N GLU A 215 12.03 1.37 21.13
CA GLU A 215 13.00 0.97 22.13
C GLU A 215 12.35 0.71 23.48
N VAL A 216 12.89 -0.27 24.21
CA VAL A 216 12.50 -0.63 25.59
C VAL A 216 13.70 -0.57 26.53
N SER A 217 13.47 -0.48 27.84
CA SER A 217 14.59 -0.55 28.79
C SER A 217 15.26 -1.94 28.75
N LEU A 218 16.60 -1.97 28.82
CA LEU A 218 17.36 -3.21 28.88
C LEU A 218 16.91 -4.11 30.04
N GLU A 219 16.53 -3.51 31.17
CA GLU A 219 15.99 -4.25 32.33
C GLU A 219 14.74 -5.07 31.96
N LYS A 220 13.80 -4.46 31.21
CA LYS A 220 12.57 -5.15 30.76
C LYS A 220 12.88 -6.30 29.79
N GLU A 221 13.80 -6.09 28.86
CA GLU A 221 14.25 -7.15 27.93
C GLU A 221 14.94 -8.30 28.69
N ILE A 222 15.77 -7.99 29.69
CA ILE A 222 16.39 -8.98 30.57
C ILE A 222 15.34 -9.76 31.36
N GLN A 223 14.32 -9.10 31.88
CA GLN A 223 13.24 -9.77 32.60
C GLN A 223 12.43 -10.68 31.66
N PHE A 224 12.20 -10.24 30.43
CA PHE A 224 11.57 -11.05 29.40
C PHE A 224 12.40 -12.32 29.10
N ILE A 225 13.72 -12.17 28.92
CA ILE A 225 14.64 -13.31 28.71
C ILE A 225 14.60 -14.29 29.88
N LYS A 226 14.64 -13.81 31.12
CA LYS A 226 14.56 -14.68 32.29
C LYS A 226 13.27 -15.49 32.31
N ASN A 227 12.12 -14.82 32.14
CA ASN A 227 10.82 -15.47 32.12
C ASN A 227 10.71 -16.51 30.99
N TYR A 228 11.27 -16.19 29.81
CA TYR A 228 11.28 -17.09 28.66
C TYR A 228 12.11 -18.35 28.96
N ILE A 229 13.33 -18.18 29.47
CA ILE A 229 14.22 -19.29 29.82
C ILE A 229 13.60 -20.16 30.93
N ASP A 230 13.00 -19.56 31.96
CA ASP A 230 12.34 -20.30 33.01
C ASP A 230 11.20 -21.19 32.51
N LEU A 231 10.36 -20.64 31.58
CA LEU A 231 9.26 -21.39 30.99
C LEU A 231 9.74 -22.53 30.04
N GLU A 232 10.78 -22.27 29.26
CA GLU A 232 11.39 -23.30 28.39
C GLU A 232 12.14 -24.37 29.22
N SER A 233 12.80 -23.98 30.32
CA SER A 233 13.52 -24.89 31.22
C SER A 233 12.62 -25.98 31.81
N VAL A 234 11.38 -25.64 32.15
CA VAL A 234 10.38 -26.61 32.63
C VAL A 234 10.13 -27.72 31.60
N ARG A 235 10.17 -27.41 30.32
CA ARG A 235 9.94 -28.36 29.24
C ARG A 235 11.09 -29.37 29.07
N VAL A 236 12.28 -28.95 29.48
CA VAL A 236 13.52 -29.70 29.21
C VAL A 236 14.25 -30.10 30.48
N GLU A 237 13.63 -29.96 31.67
CA GLU A 237 14.23 -30.22 32.99
C GLU A 237 14.92 -31.59 33.09
N ASP A 238 14.36 -32.61 32.42
CA ASP A 238 14.88 -33.99 32.44
C ASP A 238 15.99 -34.22 31.40
N ILE A 239 16.18 -33.36 30.42
CA ILE A 239 17.04 -33.63 29.24
C ILE A 239 18.10 -32.56 28.98
N ALA A 240 17.99 -31.37 29.60
CA ALA A 240 18.95 -30.31 29.39
C ALA A 240 19.18 -29.46 30.65
N HIS A 241 20.42 -29.02 30.84
CA HIS A 241 20.79 -28.00 31.82
C HIS A 241 20.98 -26.65 31.13
N ILE A 242 20.32 -25.61 31.66
CA ILE A 242 20.35 -24.27 31.11
C ILE A 242 20.96 -23.32 32.13
N ASN A 243 22.08 -22.74 31.76
CA ASN A 243 22.82 -21.79 32.61
C ASN A 243 22.66 -20.37 32.04
N LEU A 244 22.00 -19.47 32.77
CA LEU A 244 21.90 -18.06 32.48
C LEU A 244 22.79 -17.27 33.41
N THR A 245 23.80 -16.60 32.91
CA THR A 245 24.69 -15.70 33.68
C THR A 245 24.52 -14.27 33.16
N ILE A 246 24.08 -13.35 34.01
CA ILE A 246 23.99 -11.94 33.70
C ILE A 246 24.96 -11.20 34.61
N SER A 247 25.83 -10.37 34.05
CA SER A 247 26.84 -9.63 34.80
C SER A 247 26.97 -8.20 34.28
N GLY A 248 27.36 -7.30 35.21
CA GLY A 248 27.43 -5.87 34.95
C GLY A 248 26.24 -5.11 35.53
N ASN A 249 26.21 -3.81 35.33
CA ASN A 249 25.17 -2.93 35.80
C ASN A 249 24.50 -2.22 34.62
N ASP A 250 23.18 -2.18 34.61
CA ASP A 250 22.40 -1.43 33.63
C ASP A 250 22.20 0.01 34.13
N PRO A 251 22.79 1.02 33.49
CA PRO A 251 22.55 2.42 33.87
C PRO A 251 21.24 3.00 33.29
N GLY A 252 20.34 2.17 32.74
CA GLY A 252 19.09 2.57 32.12
C GLY A 252 19.17 2.62 30.59
N TYR A 253 19.91 1.71 29.98
CA TYR A 253 19.98 1.59 28.52
C TYR A 253 18.64 1.23 27.91
N LYS A 254 18.43 1.71 26.68
CA LYS A 254 17.31 1.34 25.83
C LYS A 254 17.79 0.57 24.62
N ILE A 255 17.05 -0.45 24.23
CA ILE A 255 17.35 -1.30 23.07
C ILE A 255 16.04 -1.64 22.35
N PRO A 256 16.12 -1.99 21.06
CA PRO A 256 14.96 -2.50 20.34
C PRO A 256 14.42 -3.78 20.99
N PRO A 257 13.09 -3.90 21.19
CA PRO A 257 12.47 -5.06 21.86
C PRO A 257 12.71 -6.36 21.08
N LEU A 258 12.75 -7.48 21.81
CA LEU A 258 12.92 -8.85 21.26
C LEU A 258 14.19 -8.99 20.40
N LEU A 259 15.27 -8.32 20.78
CA LEU A 259 16.53 -8.35 20.02
C LEU A 259 17.30 -9.66 20.22
N PHE A 260 17.33 -10.16 21.46
CA PHE A 260 18.12 -11.33 21.85
C PHE A 260 17.36 -12.66 21.73
N ILE A 261 16.04 -12.62 21.82
CA ILE A 261 15.17 -13.80 21.87
C ILE A 261 15.35 -14.74 20.66
N PRO A 262 15.46 -14.26 19.40
CA PRO A 262 15.65 -15.18 18.28
C PRO A 262 16.92 -16.02 18.38
N LEU A 263 17.97 -15.50 19.02
CA LEU A 263 19.22 -16.22 19.24
C LEU A 263 19.09 -17.27 20.34
N ILE A 264 18.37 -16.93 21.41
CA ILE A 264 18.07 -17.80 22.53
C ILE A 264 17.14 -18.93 22.07
N GLU A 265 16.04 -18.59 21.36
CA GLU A 265 15.11 -19.56 20.77
C GLU A 265 15.84 -20.58 19.86
N ASN A 266 16.78 -20.09 19.08
CA ASN A 266 17.59 -20.93 18.21
C ASN A 266 18.45 -21.94 18.99
N ALA A 267 18.99 -21.54 20.14
CA ALA A 267 19.77 -22.43 20.99
C ALA A 267 18.89 -23.53 21.61
N PHE A 268 17.67 -23.21 22.06
CA PHE A 268 16.71 -24.20 22.55
C PHE A 268 16.25 -25.17 21.45
N LYS A 269 16.03 -24.66 20.25
CA LYS A 269 15.54 -25.46 19.12
C LYS A 269 16.56 -26.48 18.60
N HIS A 270 17.83 -26.10 18.59
CA HIS A 270 18.90 -26.86 17.96
C HIS A 270 19.90 -27.46 18.96
N GLY A 271 19.89 -27.00 20.21
CA GLY A 271 20.81 -27.47 21.24
C GLY A 271 20.25 -28.60 22.11
N ILE A 272 18.97 -28.97 21.97
CA ILE A 272 18.33 -30.00 22.77
C ILE A 272 17.97 -31.17 21.84
N SER A 273 18.66 -32.28 22.00
CA SER A 273 18.38 -33.54 21.31
C SER A 273 17.79 -34.54 22.28
N THR A 274 16.74 -35.26 21.84
CA THR A 274 16.12 -36.35 22.58
C THR A 274 17.00 -37.59 22.68
N GLU A 275 18.09 -37.67 21.90
CA GLU A 275 19.01 -38.80 21.86
C GLU A 275 20.23 -38.62 22.79
N GLN A 276 20.48 -37.39 23.28
CA GLN A 276 21.57 -37.08 24.22
C GLN A 276 21.06 -37.07 25.64
N THR A 277 21.74 -37.79 26.53
CA THR A 277 21.36 -37.95 27.95
C THR A 277 21.54 -36.69 28.81
N SER A 278 22.26 -35.66 28.34
CA SER A 278 22.36 -34.35 28.97
C SER A 278 22.88 -33.31 27.97
N SER A 279 22.02 -32.39 27.57
CA SER A 279 22.43 -31.21 26.81
C SER A 279 22.70 -30.04 27.75
N GLU A 280 23.71 -29.24 27.48
CA GLU A 280 24.04 -28.02 28.26
C GLU A 280 23.97 -26.80 27.36
N ILE A 281 23.16 -25.80 27.76
CA ILE A 281 23.03 -24.51 27.08
C ILE A 281 23.55 -23.43 28.01
N ASP A 282 24.65 -22.77 27.63
CA ASP A 282 25.20 -21.64 28.35
C ASP A 282 24.85 -20.32 27.70
N ILE A 283 24.20 -19.42 28.44
CA ILE A 283 23.81 -18.09 28.00
C ILE A 283 24.48 -17.07 28.94
N LYS A 284 25.36 -16.24 28.38
CA LYS A 284 26.07 -15.20 29.13
C LYS A 284 25.78 -13.83 28.55
N LEU A 285 25.19 -12.95 29.36
CA LEU A 285 24.93 -11.56 29.04
C LEU A 285 25.79 -10.68 29.93
N LYS A 286 26.71 -9.91 29.32
CA LYS A 286 27.60 -8.98 30.02
C LYS A 286 27.27 -7.53 29.64
N ILE A 287 27.09 -6.68 30.63
CA ILE A 287 26.84 -5.26 30.46
C ILE A 287 28.09 -4.51 30.94
N LEU A 288 28.80 -3.88 30.02
CA LEU A 288 30.08 -3.21 30.27
C LEU A 288 30.01 -1.78 29.73
N ASN A 289 29.94 -0.78 30.61
CA ASN A 289 29.83 0.63 30.26
C ASN A 289 28.74 0.87 29.17
N ASN A 290 29.13 1.11 27.93
CA ASN A 290 28.23 1.31 26.79
C ASN A 290 28.16 0.10 25.84
N ARG A 291 28.52 -1.10 26.32
CA ARG A 291 28.58 -2.32 25.50
C ARG A 291 27.79 -3.45 26.15
N ILE A 292 27.04 -4.17 25.32
CA ILE A 292 26.35 -5.39 25.69
C ILE A 292 26.94 -6.54 24.89
N ASP A 293 27.45 -7.56 25.59
CA ASP A 293 27.94 -8.78 24.99
C ASP A 293 27.03 -9.95 25.36
N LEU A 294 26.50 -10.62 24.37
CA LEU A 294 25.73 -11.86 24.49
C LEU A 294 26.54 -13.00 23.88
N GLU A 295 26.79 -14.03 24.69
CA GLU A 295 27.41 -15.30 24.27
C GLU A 295 26.43 -16.43 24.54
N ILE A 296 26.16 -17.25 23.54
CA ILE A 296 25.32 -18.45 23.67
C ILE A 296 26.11 -19.63 23.13
N CYS A 297 26.22 -20.69 23.94
CA CYS A 297 26.84 -21.95 23.57
C CYS A 297 25.85 -23.09 23.74
N ASN A 298 25.65 -23.89 22.71
CA ASN A 298 24.81 -25.07 22.77
C ASN A 298 25.43 -26.25 21.97
N PRO A 299 25.14 -27.51 22.32
CA PRO A 299 25.62 -28.65 21.54
C PRO A 299 24.99 -28.69 20.15
N ILE A 300 25.66 -29.37 19.23
CA ILE A 300 25.17 -29.66 17.88
C ILE A 300 24.76 -31.15 17.85
N ASP A 301 23.59 -31.43 17.25
CA ASP A 301 23.18 -32.79 16.98
C ASP A 301 24.09 -33.41 15.90
N ASP A 302 24.68 -34.58 16.22
CA ASP A 302 25.59 -35.31 15.32
C ASP A 302 24.91 -35.80 14.02
N SER A 303 23.58 -35.81 13.97
CA SER A 303 22.83 -36.23 12.79
C SER A 303 22.86 -35.19 11.63
N ILE A 304 23.34 -33.96 11.90
CA ILE A 304 23.50 -32.91 10.89
C ILE A 304 24.91 -33.00 10.32
N GLU A 305 25.08 -33.73 9.22
CA GLU A 305 26.35 -33.93 8.52
C GLU A 305 27.07 -32.63 8.20
N GLU A 306 28.42 -32.64 8.29
CA GLU A 306 29.36 -31.52 8.04
C GLU A 306 29.34 -30.95 6.58
N HIS A 307 28.31 -31.24 5.78
CA HIS A 307 28.40 -31.07 4.33
C HIS A 307 28.10 -29.66 3.80
N ASP A 308 27.76 -28.67 4.65
CA ASP A 308 27.56 -27.30 4.15
C ASP A 308 28.24 -26.24 4.98
N ASN A 309 29.53 -26.02 4.71
CA ASN A 309 30.31 -24.86 5.20
C ASN A 309 29.88 -23.52 4.58
N LYS A 310 28.82 -23.47 3.79
CA LYS A 310 28.40 -22.22 3.11
C LYS A 310 27.25 -21.47 3.77
N ASP A 311 26.43 -22.13 4.60
CA ASP A 311 25.29 -21.46 5.28
C ASP A 311 25.23 -21.83 6.77
N ILE A 312 26.17 -21.32 7.57
CA ILE A 312 26.09 -21.37 9.03
C ILE A 312 25.03 -20.38 9.49
N GLY A 313 23.75 -20.78 9.43
CA GLY A 313 22.64 -19.98 9.92
C GLY A 313 21.39 -20.10 9.04
N GLY A 314 20.38 -20.77 9.54
CA GLY A 314 19.05 -20.80 8.88
C GLY A 314 18.43 -19.40 8.80
N LEU A 315 17.25 -19.30 8.18
CA LEU A 315 16.49 -18.05 7.99
C LEU A 315 16.42 -17.14 9.24
N GLY A 316 16.41 -17.73 10.45
CA GLY A 316 16.40 -16.99 11.71
C GLY A 316 17.65 -16.15 11.94
N ILE A 317 18.83 -16.74 11.74
CA ILE A 317 20.13 -16.06 11.92
C ILE A 317 20.34 -14.95 10.87
N GLU A 318 19.94 -15.21 9.63
CA GLU A 318 20.01 -14.20 8.56
C GLU A 318 19.11 -12.99 8.86
N ASN A 319 17.91 -13.23 9.38
CA ASN A 319 17.01 -12.16 9.80
C ASN A 319 17.58 -11.32 10.94
N VAL A 320 18.20 -11.98 11.94
CA VAL A 320 18.90 -11.25 13.02
C VAL A 320 20.04 -10.41 12.44
N ARG A 321 20.85 -10.95 11.54
CA ARG A 321 21.96 -10.21 10.90
C ARG A 321 21.45 -8.97 10.15
N LYS A 322 20.40 -9.12 9.34
CA LYS A 322 19.78 -7.98 8.64
C LYS A 322 19.23 -6.94 9.61
N ARG A 323 18.56 -7.39 10.68
CA ARG A 323 18.04 -6.50 11.73
C ARG A 323 19.13 -5.70 12.44
N LEU A 324 20.25 -6.37 12.79
CA LEU A 324 21.40 -5.71 13.41
C LEU A 324 22.06 -4.69 12.48
N GLN A 325 22.19 -4.98 11.19
CA GLN A 325 22.71 -4.04 10.20
C GLN A 325 21.87 -2.77 10.07
N LEU A 326 20.54 -2.91 10.18
CA LEU A 326 19.62 -1.78 10.10
C LEU A 326 19.59 -0.94 11.38
N LEU A 327 19.57 -1.59 12.56
CA LEU A 327 19.39 -0.91 13.85
C LEU A 327 20.72 -0.41 14.46
N PHE A 328 21.82 -1.10 14.20
CA PHE A 328 23.13 -0.79 14.75
C PHE A 328 24.22 -0.71 13.66
N PRO A 329 24.07 0.15 12.63
CA PRO A 329 25.05 0.25 11.55
C PRO A 329 26.41 0.65 12.13
N HIS A 330 27.44 -0.21 11.93
CA HIS A 330 28.81 -0.04 12.45
C HIS A 330 28.99 -0.13 13.99
N HIS A 331 27.92 -0.39 14.76
CA HIS A 331 27.93 -0.49 16.22
C HIS A 331 27.62 -1.89 16.72
N HIS A 332 27.76 -2.92 15.88
CA HIS A 332 27.59 -4.30 16.27
C HIS A 332 28.67 -5.20 15.70
N SER A 333 28.94 -6.30 16.41
CA SER A 333 29.70 -7.43 15.92
C SER A 333 28.86 -8.68 16.15
N PHE A 334 28.62 -9.47 15.11
CA PHE A 334 27.83 -10.68 15.19
C PHE A 334 28.55 -11.84 14.53
N ASN A 335 28.94 -12.84 15.31
CA ASN A 335 29.68 -14.01 14.88
C ASN A 335 28.98 -15.30 15.29
N VAL A 336 29.01 -16.28 14.41
CA VAL A 336 28.48 -17.62 14.64
C VAL A 336 29.56 -18.61 14.23
N SER A 337 29.87 -19.54 15.12
CA SER A 337 30.93 -20.54 14.87
C SER A 337 30.46 -21.93 15.31
N ARG A 338 30.96 -22.95 14.62
CA ARG A 338 30.81 -24.36 14.97
C ARG A 338 32.18 -24.91 15.27
N LYS A 339 32.40 -25.39 16.47
CA LYS A 339 33.69 -25.97 16.88
C LYS A 339 33.47 -26.97 17.97
N ASN A 340 34.14 -28.16 17.87
CA ASN A 340 34.12 -29.20 18.90
C ASN A 340 32.71 -29.65 19.30
N LYS A 341 31.80 -29.88 18.32
CA LYS A 341 30.38 -30.21 18.55
C LYS A 341 29.59 -29.16 19.33
N LEU A 342 30.11 -27.95 19.38
CA LEU A 342 29.41 -26.80 19.98
C LEU A 342 29.09 -25.75 18.92
N TYR A 343 27.88 -25.21 19.01
CA TYR A 343 27.43 -24.04 18.27
C TYR A 343 27.59 -22.84 19.18
N LYS A 344 28.38 -21.87 18.76
CA LYS A 344 28.64 -20.65 19.53
C LYS A 344 28.13 -19.44 18.77
N THR A 345 27.25 -18.68 19.40
CA THR A 345 26.75 -17.39 18.91
C THR A 345 27.31 -16.28 19.79
N GLU A 346 27.93 -15.28 19.18
CA GLU A 346 28.49 -14.12 19.85
C GLU A 346 27.91 -12.85 19.24
N LEU A 347 27.27 -12.03 20.05
CA LEU A 347 26.76 -10.71 19.68
C LEU A 347 27.32 -9.66 20.61
N SER A 348 27.90 -8.62 20.04
CA SER A 348 28.38 -7.45 20.77
C SER A 348 27.73 -6.20 20.23
N LEU A 349 27.15 -5.39 21.07
CA LEU A 349 26.48 -4.14 20.74
C LEU A 349 27.17 -2.99 21.46
N THR A 350 27.48 -1.93 20.76
CA THR A 350 27.92 -0.67 21.35
C THR A 350 26.75 0.29 21.36
N LEU A 351 26.33 0.71 22.56
CA LEU A 351 25.24 1.65 22.76
C LEU A 351 25.78 3.08 22.71
N ALA A 352 24.98 3.99 22.21
CA ALA A 352 25.39 5.40 22.07
C ALA A 352 25.32 6.15 23.42
#